data_aad0635a13ad25addc88db96c54bde3a
#
_entry.id   aad0635a13ad25addc88db96c54bde3a
#
_cell.length_a   1.000
_cell.length_b   1.000
_cell.length_c   1.000
_cell.angle_alpha   90.00
_cell.angle_beta   90.00
_cell.angle_gamma   90.00
#
_symmetry.space_group_name_H-M   'P 1'
#
loop_
_entity.id
_entity.type
_entity.pdbx_description
1 polymer ?
#
loop_
_entity_poly.entity_id
_entity_poly.type
_entity_poly.pdbx_seq_one_letter_code
_entity_poly.pdbx_strand_id
1 'polypeptide(L)'
;MHLAAAYIFFTGPRDLESYPARESSPYKLPWTAGQTWLCGQSNRGIVSHRGAGEFAFDFMMPEGSDVCAARGGVVSAIVVNHDGHGLKAPNNFIAIQHGDGTSGWYLHLRKDGSLVRMGERVEQGQRIGKSGHVGRSLAPHLHFSVRDDVRRVTIPVSFADVSGQAGVPRMGFRYSSGNKRN
;
A
#
# COMPACT_ATOMS: atom_id res chain seq x y z
N MET A 1 12.33 10.28 31.38
CA MET A 1 12.88 9.33 30.40
C MET A 1 11.84 8.54 29.60
N HIS A 2 10.52 8.82 29.67
CA HIS A 2 9.46 8.02 29.04
C HIS A 2 8.91 8.58 27.70
N LEU A 3 9.19 9.84 27.39
CA LEU A 3 8.70 10.48 26.15
C LEU A 3 9.48 10.08 24.89
N ALA A 4 10.77 9.75 25.02
CA ALA A 4 11.59 9.34 23.86
C ALA A 4 11.24 7.95 23.32
N ALA A 5 10.83 7.01 24.17
CA ALA A 5 10.46 5.65 23.77
C ALA A 5 9.13 5.63 23.00
N ALA A 6 8.13 6.43 23.41
CA ALA A 6 6.87 6.57 22.69
C ALA A 6 7.06 7.19 21.30
N TYR A 7 8.00 8.11 21.15
CA TYR A 7 8.31 8.76 19.89
C TYR A 7 8.85 7.77 18.82
N ILE A 8 9.59 6.75 19.24
CA ILE A 8 10.17 5.72 18.34
C ILE A 8 9.09 4.81 17.74
N PHE A 9 8.01 4.53 18.45
CA PHE A 9 6.91 3.68 17.95
C PHE A 9 6.00 4.38 16.94
N PHE A 10 5.93 5.71 16.96
CA PHE A 10 5.05 6.51 16.10
C PHE A 10 5.76 7.26 14.98
N THR A 11 7.07 7.16 14.88
CA THR A 11 7.82 7.82 13.82
C THR A 11 7.80 6.97 12.56
N GLY A 12 7.20 7.52 11.53
CA GLY A 12 7.43 7.09 10.16
C GLY A 12 8.90 7.35 9.74
N PRO A 13 9.20 7.35 8.46
CA PRO A 13 10.55 7.43 7.93
C PRO A 13 11.34 8.60 8.53
N ARG A 14 12.58 8.33 8.93
CA ARG A 14 13.45 9.31 9.60
C ARG A 14 14.06 10.31 8.61
N ASP A 15 14.06 9.95 7.33
CA ASP A 15 14.69 10.71 6.25
C ASP A 15 13.63 11.01 5.19
N LEU A 16 12.89 12.10 5.37
CA LEU A 16 11.86 12.54 4.44
C LEU A 16 12.45 13.13 3.15
N GLU A 17 13.72 13.52 3.15
CA GLU A 17 14.41 14.08 1.98
C GLU A 17 14.64 13.00 0.89
N SER A 18 14.65 11.72 1.28
CA SER A 18 14.73 10.59 0.34
C SER A 18 13.40 10.30 -0.39
N TYR A 19 12.30 10.94 0.02
CA TYR A 19 10.99 10.74 -0.61
C TYR A 19 10.73 11.77 -1.69
N PRO A 20 10.07 11.38 -2.80
CA PRO A 20 9.58 12.35 -3.78
C PRO A 20 8.68 13.40 -3.11
N ALA A 21 8.79 14.64 -3.55
CA ALA A 21 7.93 15.71 -3.05
C ALA A 21 6.45 15.35 -3.30
N ARG A 22 5.60 15.61 -2.30
CA ARG A 22 4.17 15.32 -2.35
C ARG A 22 3.49 15.90 -3.61
N GLU A 23 3.84 17.13 -3.95
CA GLU A 23 3.27 17.90 -5.05
C GLU A 23 3.55 17.27 -6.42
N SER A 24 4.63 16.53 -6.56
CA SER A 24 5.02 15.80 -7.78
C SER A 24 4.73 14.30 -7.71
N SER A 25 4.14 13.83 -6.60
CA SER A 25 3.84 12.40 -6.45
C SER A 25 2.81 11.92 -7.46
N PRO A 26 3.10 10.85 -8.22
CA PRO A 26 2.12 10.24 -9.11
C PRO A 26 1.13 9.32 -8.37
N TYR A 27 1.30 9.12 -7.04
CA TYR A 27 0.50 8.18 -6.26
C TYR A 27 -0.57 8.91 -5.43
N LYS A 28 -1.73 8.27 -5.31
CA LYS A 28 -2.76 8.56 -4.32
C LYS A 28 -3.03 7.34 -3.46
N LEU A 29 -3.65 7.55 -2.30
CA LEU A 29 -4.00 6.47 -1.38
C LEU A 29 -4.87 5.41 -2.08
N PRO A 30 -4.58 4.11 -1.89
CA PRO A 30 -5.12 3.03 -2.72
C PRO A 30 -6.55 2.60 -2.34
N TRP A 31 -7.46 3.55 -2.14
CA TRP A 31 -8.89 3.29 -1.88
C TRP A 31 -9.78 4.43 -2.36
N THR A 32 -11.09 4.21 -2.33
CA THR A 32 -12.11 5.14 -2.83
C THR A 32 -12.06 6.50 -2.14
N ALA A 33 -12.24 7.57 -2.90
CA ALA A 33 -12.25 8.94 -2.41
C ALA A 33 -13.22 9.14 -1.23
N GLY A 34 -12.77 9.88 -0.23
CA GLY A 34 -13.52 10.21 0.99
C GLY A 34 -13.56 9.11 2.05
N GLN A 35 -13.10 7.90 1.75
CA GLN A 35 -12.92 6.88 2.79
C GLN A 35 -11.61 7.15 3.57
N THR A 36 -11.64 6.79 4.86
CA THR A 36 -10.54 7.09 5.80
C THR A 36 -10.10 5.84 6.53
N TRP A 37 -8.82 5.49 6.40
CA TRP A 37 -8.25 4.31 7.06
C TRP A 37 -7.04 4.65 7.92
N LEU A 38 -6.82 3.82 8.94
CA LEU A 38 -5.67 3.92 9.85
C LEU A 38 -4.43 3.32 9.18
N CYS A 39 -3.31 4.03 9.19
CA CYS A 39 -2.00 3.45 8.90
C CYS A 39 -1.55 2.64 10.13
N GLY A 40 -1.66 1.31 10.05
CA GLY A 40 -1.28 0.37 11.10
C GLY A 40 0.23 0.13 11.17
N GLN A 41 0.91 0.18 10.03
CA GLN A 41 2.37 0.14 9.93
C GLN A 41 2.82 0.99 8.75
N SER A 42 3.86 1.79 8.94
CA SER A 42 4.48 2.61 7.91
C SER A 42 5.83 2.01 7.47
N ASN A 43 6.54 2.74 6.62
CA ASN A 43 7.87 2.38 6.15
C ASN A 43 8.84 2.14 7.30
N ARG A 44 9.77 1.18 7.12
CA ARG A 44 10.74 0.75 8.15
C ARG A 44 10.08 0.33 9.46
N GLY A 45 8.84 -0.17 9.37
CA GLY A 45 8.06 -0.64 10.50
C GLY A 45 8.69 -1.88 11.15
N ILE A 46 8.58 -1.93 12.48
CA ILE A 46 9.29 -2.93 13.28
C ILE A 46 8.79 -4.36 13.12
N VAL A 47 7.56 -4.55 12.62
CA VAL A 47 6.94 -5.87 12.50
C VAL A 47 7.45 -6.61 11.25
N SER A 48 7.25 -6.03 10.07
CA SER A 48 7.52 -6.73 8.79
C SER A 48 8.19 -5.87 7.71
N HIS A 49 8.16 -4.54 7.80
CA HIS A 49 8.70 -3.64 6.78
C HIS A 49 10.21 -3.43 6.95
N ARG A 50 11.01 -4.43 6.48
CA ARG A 50 12.48 -4.45 6.59
C ARG A 50 13.14 -4.97 5.32
N GLY A 51 14.41 -4.64 5.12
CA GLY A 51 15.21 -5.11 3.99
C GLY A 51 14.56 -4.75 2.65
N ALA A 52 14.44 -5.68 1.73
CA ALA A 52 13.85 -5.46 0.41
C ALA A 52 12.39 -4.95 0.45
N GLY A 53 11.68 -5.10 1.57
CA GLY A 53 10.29 -4.65 1.78
C GLY A 53 10.15 -3.45 2.71
N GLU A 54 11.21 -2.68 2.98
CA GLU A 54 11.21 -1.65 4.03
C GLU A 54 10.30 -0.45 3.74
N PHE A 55 10.03 -0.14 2.48
CA PHE A 55 9.16 0.97 2.05
C PHE A 55 7.75 0.48 1.72
N ALA A 56 7.07 -0.08 2.70
CA ALA A 56 5.69 -0.53 2.57
C ALA A 56 4.78 0.14 3.61
N PHE A 57 3.49 0.07 3.36
CA PHE A 57 2.44 0.62 4.23
C PHE A 57 1.37 -0.45 4.46
N ASP A 58 0.91 -0.59 5.71
CA ASP A 58 -0.26 -1.40 6.06
C ASP A 58 -1.40 -0.48 6.47
N PHE A 59 -2.48 -0.49 5.70
CA PHE A 59 -3.68 0.29 5.97
C PHE A 59 -4.78 -0.63 6.51
N MET A 60 -5.20 -0.40 7.75
CA MET A 60 -6.21 -1.21 8.43
C MET A 60 -7.57 -0.98 7.77
N MET A 61 -8.01 -1.97 7.03
CA MET A 61 -9.25 -1.94 6.24
C MET A 61 -10.08 -3.19 6.56
N PRO A 62 -11.40 -3.08 6.75
CA PRO A 62 -12.28 -4.26 6.82
C PRO A 62 -12.15 -5.12 5.55
N GLU A 63 -12.29 -6.44 5.70
CA GLU A 63 -12.35 -7.33 4.55
C GLU A 63 -13.48 -6.93 3.59
N GLY A 64 -13.20 -7.01 2.28
CA GLY A 64 -14.15 -6.64 1.24
C GLY A 64 -14.21 -5.14 0.92
N SER A 65 -13.40 -4.29 1.58
CA SER A 65 -13.27 -2.88 1.21
C SER A 65 -12.71 -2.74 -0.21
N ASP A 66 -13.12 -1.68 -0.92
CA ASP A 66 -12.61 -1.41 -2.26
C ASP A 66 -11.13 -0.99 -2.22
N VAL A 67 -10.31 -1.71 -2.98
CA VAL A 67 -8.93 -1.35 -3.25
C VAL A 67 -8.87 -0.72 -4.63
N CYS A 68 -8.24 0.47 -4.72
CA CYS A 68 -8.11 1.23 -5.94
C CYS A 68 -6.66 1.34 -6.38
N ALA A 69 -6.43 1.48 -7.68
CA ALA A 69 -5.10 1.75 -8.22
C ALA A 69 -4.56 3.07 -7.68
N ALA A 70 -3.45 3.03 -6.95
CA ALA A 70 -2.76 4.22 -6.42
C ALA A 70 -2.18 5.09 -7.54
N ARG A 71 -1.84 4.45 -8.66
CA ARG A 71 -1.34 5.05 -9.91
C ARG A 71 -1.77 4.18 -11.08
N GLY A 72 -2.05 4.78 -12.24
CA GLY A 72 -2.40 4.05 -13.46
C GLY A 72 -1.22 3.24 -14.00
N GLY A 73 -1.55 2.20 -14.79
CA GLY A 73 -0.57 1.30 -15.39
C GLY A 73 -1.21 0.11 -16.07
N VAL A 74 -0.46 -0.99 -16.16
CA VAL A 74 -0.93 -2.26 -16.71
C VAL A 74 -0.85 -3.34 -15.63
N VAL A 75 -1.90 -4.12 -15.45
CA VAL A 75 -1.93 -5.24 -14.51
C VAL A 75 -0.92 -6.29 -14.95
N SER A 76 0.15 -6.47 -14.20
CA SER A 76 1.29 -7.33 -14.52
C SER A 76 1.30 -8.66 -13.76
N ALA A 77 0.56 -8.77 -12.66
CA ALA A 77 0.38 -10.01 -11.93
C ALA A 77 -0.92 -10.02 -11.12
N ILE A 78 -1.56 -11.18 -11.02
CA ILE A 78 -2.73 -11.44 -10.17
C ILE A 78 -2.58 -12.81 -9.54
N VAL A 79 -2.69 -12.86 -8.22
CA VAL A 79 -2.86 -14.10 -7.44
C VAL A 79 -3.96 -13.83 -6.42
N VAL A 80 -5.10 -14.49 -6.55
CA VAL A 80 -6.27 -14.31 -5.66
C VAL A 80 -6.98 -15.62 -5.31
N ASN A 81 -6.28 -16.75 -5.50
CA ASN A 81 -6.84 -18.10 -5.34
C ASN A 81 -6.53 -18.74 -3.97
N HIS A 82 -5.72 -18.10 -3.15
CA HIS A 82 -5.40 -18.60 -1.81
C HIS A 82 -6.49 -18.23 -0.80
N ASP A 83 -6.53 -18.99 0.30
CA ASP A 83 -7.42 -18.78 1.44
C ASP A 83 -6.63 -18.88 2.75
N GLY A 84 -7.20 -18.28 3.82
CA GLY A 84 -6.61 -18.30 5.14
C GLY A 84 -5.39 -17.39 5.32
N HIS A 85 -4.93 -17.30 6.57
CA HIS A 85 -3.82 -16.44 6.98
C HIS A 85 -2.89 -17.15 7.96
N GLY A 86 -1.69 -16.61 8.14
CA GLY A 86 -0.66 -17.13 9.06
C GLY A 86 0.74 -16.90 8.54
N LEU A 87 1.75 -17.13 9.38
CA LEU A 87 3.14 -16.77 9.09
C LEU A 87 3.72 -17.41 7.81
N LYS A 88 3.19 -18.56 7.40
CA LYS A 88 3.62 -19.28 6.18
C LYS A 88 2.55 -19.32 5.09
N ALA A 89 1.40 -18.67 5.29
CA ALA A 89 0.33 -18.66 4.30
C ALA A 89 0.74 -17.85 3.07
N PRO A 90 0.43 -18.31 1.85
CA PRO A 90 0.71 -17.60 0.61
C PRO A 90 -0.20 -16.37 0.49
N ASN A 91 0.34 -15.27 -0.05
CA ASN A 91 -0.40 -14.04 -0.21
C ASN A 91 -1.25 -14.03 -1.47
N ASN A 92 -2.43 -13.42 -1.40
CA ASN A 92 -3.13 -12.91 -2.56
C ASN A 92 -2.66 -11.49 -2.85
N PHE A 93 -2.50 -11.16 -4.14
CA PHE A 93 -2.04 -9.84 -4.56
C PHE A 93 -2.43 -9.48 -5.99
N ILE A 94 -2.39 -8.18 -6.27
CA ILE A 94 -2.40 -7.60 -7.61
C ILE A 94 -1.15 -6.73 -7.74
N ALA A 95 -0.46 -6.80 -8.88
CA ALA A 95 0.63 -5.89 -9.23
C ALA A 95 0.28 -5.09 -10.48
N ILE A 96 0.58 -3.79 -10.46
CA ILE A 96 0.35 -2.86 -11.57
C ILE A 96 1.71 -2.28 -11.96
N GLN A 97 2.15 -2.56 -13.17
CA GLN A 97 3.39 -2.01 -13.73
C GLN A 97 3.14 -0.61 -14.27
N HIS A 98 4.04 0.31 -13.93
CA HIS A 98 4.04 1.68 -14.40
C HIS A 98 5.06 1.87 -15.55
N GLY A 99 4.89 2.91 -16.34
CA GLY A 99 5.73 3.15 -17.52
C GLY A 99 7.17 3.60 -17.21
N ASP A 100 7.55 3.73 -15.94
CA ASP A 100 8.86 4.17 -15.47
C ASP A 100 9.72 3.04 -14.87
N GLY A 101 9.35 1.78 -15.04
CA GLY A 101 10.07 0.63 -14.51
C GLY A 101 9.79 0.35 -13.04
N THR A 102 8.72 0.92 -12.49
CA THR A 102 8.22 0.61 -11.16
C THR A 102 6.89 -0.14 -11.20
N SER A 103 6.54 -0.82 -10.12
CA SER A 103 5.24 -1.47 -9.96
C SER A 103 4.63 -1.24 -8.58
N GLY A 104 3.32 -0.98 -8.56
CA GLY A 104 2.50 -0.92 -7.34
C GLY A 104 1.99 -2.31 -6.97
N TRP A 105 2.22 -2.74 -5.72
CA TRP A 105 1.85 -4.06 -5.19
C TRP A 105 0.80 -3.91 -4.09
N TYR A 106 -0.32 -4.65 -4.25
CA TYR A 106 -1.50 -4.63 -3.38
C TYR A 106 -1.71 -6.03 -2.82
N LEU A 107 -1.33 -6.29 -1.56
CA LEU A 107 -1.33 -7.62 -0.96
C LEU A 107 -2.45 -7.81 0.06
N HIS A 108 -2.61 -9.06 0.49
CA HIS A 108 -3.61 -9.56 1.44
C HIS A 108 -5.05 -9.42 0.94
N LEU A 109 -5.24 -9.42 -0.38
CA LEU A 109 -6.56 -9.36 -0.98
C LEU A 109 -7.36 -10.63 -0.62
N ARG A 110 -8.69 -10.49 -0.55
CA ARG A 110 -9.56 -11.65 -0.32
C ARG A 110 -9.47 -12.65 -1.47
N LYS A 111 -9.81 -13.91 -1.20
CA LYS A 111 -9.97 -14.93 -2.24
C LYS A 111 -10.99 -14.47 -3.27
N ASP A 112 -10.69 -14.69 -4.55
CA ASP A 112 -11.49 -14.29 -5.71
C ASP A 112 -11.84 -12.79 -5.74
N GLY A 113 -11.00 -11.96 -5.07
CA GLY A 113 -11.25 -10.54 -4.85
C GLY A 113 -10.73 -9.61 -5.94
N SER A 114 -10.22 -10.10 -7.07
CA SER A 114 -9.82 -9.26 -8.20
C SER A 114 -11.04 -8.73 -8.96
N LEU A 115 -10.98 -7.45 -9.34
CA LEU A 115 -11.96 -6.79 -10.21
C LEU A 115 -11.38 -6.47 -11.59
N VAL A 116 -10.14 -6.89 -11.84
CA VAL A 116 -9.38 -6.64 -13.08
C VAL A 116 -8.76 -7.92 -13.61
N ARG A 117 -8.24 -7.89 -14.83
CA ARG A 117 -7.61 -9.01 -15.51
C ARG A 117 -6.14 -8.74 -15.82
N MET A 118 -5.34 -9.80 -15.96
CA MET A 118 -3.97 -9.71 -16.45
C MET A 118 -3.91 -8.96 -17.79
N GLY A 119 -2.96 -8.01 -17.90
CA GLY A 119 -2.78 -7.18 -19.09
C GLY A 119 -3.76 -6.01 -19.20
N GLU A 120 -4.74 -5.88 -18.30
CA GLU A 120 -5.67 -4.76 -18.30
C GLU A 120 -4.95 -3.45 -18.00
N ARG A 121 -5.24 -2.40 -18.77
CA ARG A 121 -4.81 -1.03 -18.46
C ARG A 121 -5.79 -0.43 -17.47
N VAL A 122 -5.27 0.06 -16.37
CA VAL A 122 -6.06 0.70 -15.29
C VAL A 122 -5.65 2.14 -15.10
N GLU A 123 -6.62 2.97 -14.74
CA GLU A 123 -6.41 4.37 -14.38
C GLU A 123 -6.23 4.53 -12.88
N GLN A 124 -5.59 5.63 -12.44
CA GLN A 124 -5.53 5.99 -11.03
C GLN A 124 -6.94 6.15 -10.46
N GLY A 125 -7.22 5.52 -9.32
CA GLY A 125 -8.54 5.53 -8.67
C GLY A 125 -9.49 4.44 -9.15
N GLN A 126 -9.19 3.75 -10.25
CA GLN A 126 -9.98 2.60 -10.68
C GLN A 126 -9.98 1.50 -9.61
N ARG A 127 -11.14 0.94 -9.30
CA ARG A 127 -11.25 -0.22 -8.39
C ARG A 127 -10.62 -1.44 -9.05
N ILE A 128 -9.67 -2.05 -8.35
CA ILE A 128 -8.90 -3.19 -8.85
C ILE A 128 -9.15 -4.46 -8.08
N GLY A 129 -9.63 -4.37 -6.85
CA GLY A 129 -9.88 -5.55 -6.02
C GLY A 129 -10.54 -5.24 -4.70
N LYS A 130 -10.61 -6.27 -3.86
CA LYS A 130 -11.20 -6.23 -2.52
C LYS A 130 -10.13 -6.58 -1.47
N SER A 131 -10.01 -5.76 -0.43
CA SER A 131 -9.16 -6.05 0.72
C SER A 131 -9.55 -7.35 1.42
N GLY A 132 -8.61 -7.94 2.14
CA GLY A 132 -8.83 -9.20 2.85
C GLY A 132 -7.89 -9.38 4.04
N HIS A 133 -7.66 -10.64 4.37
CA HIS A 133 -6.77 -11.09 5.44
C HIS A 133 -5.96 -12.32 5.01
N VAL A 134 -5.78 -12.50 3.69
CA VAL A 134 -5.12 -13.71 3.15
C VAL A 134 -3.60 -13.56 3.17
N GLY A 135 -2.91 -14.64 3.55
CA GLY A 135 -1.47 -14.70 3.56
C GLY A 135 -0.83 -14.37 4.90
N ARG A 136 0.40 -13.83 4.89
CA ARG A 136 1.13 -13.45 6.10
C ARG A 136 0.57 -12.17 6.71
N SER A 137 -0.58 -12.27 7.34
CA SER A 137 -1.33 -11.18 7.90
C SER A 137 -1.79 -11.50 9.33
N LEU A 138 -1.76 -10.52 10.23
CA LEU A 138 -2.18 -10.63 11.64
C LEU A 138 -3.60 -10.10 11.87
N ALA A 139 -4.08 -9.24 10.98
CA ALA A 139 -5.41 -8.64 11.02
C ALA A 139 -5.81 -8.19 9.61
N PRO A 140 -7.09 -7.98 9.30
CA PRO A 140 -7.52 -7.43 8.02
C PRO A 140 -6.87 -6.09 7.71
N HIS A 141 -6.13 -6.01 6.58
CA HIS A 141 -5.47 -4.79 6.12
C HIS A 141 -5.11 -4.89 4.64
N LEU A 142 -4.85 -3.76 4.03
CA LEU A 142 -4.17 -3.66 2.74
C LEU A 142 -2.68 -3.38 2.98
N HIS A 143 -1.81 -4.30 2.56
CA HIS A 143 -0.39 -4.03 2.44
C HIS A 143 -0.13 -3.44 1.05
N PHE A 144 0.43 -2.23 1.00
CA PHE A 144 0.77 -1.53 -0.23
C PHE A 144 2.26 -1.18 -0.26
N SER A 145 2.89 -1.40 -1.41
CA SER A 145 4.27 -0.96 -1.67
C SER A 145 4.47 -0.66 -3.15
N VAL A 146 5.47 0.15 -3.44
CA VAL A 146 5.99 0.35 -4.80
C VAL A 146 7.37 -0.27 -4.89
N ARG A 147 7.63 -0.99 -5.97
CA ARG A 147 8.90 -1.70 -6.20
C ARG A 147 9.60 -1.17 -7.45
N ASP A 148 10.91 -1.12 -7.38
CA ASP A 148 11.79 -1.07 -8.55
C ASP A 148 11.81 -2.48 -9.16
N ASP A 149 11.37 -2.61 -10.42
CA ASP A 149 11.19 -3.91 -11.08
C ASP A 149 12.54 -4.58 -11.41
N VAL A 150 13.60 -3.80 -11.55
CA VAL A 150 14.96 -4.31 -11.83
C VAL A 150 15.63 -4.77 -10.54
N ARG A 151 15.64 -3.93 -9.51
CA ARG A 151 16.29 -4.21 -8.22
C ARG A 151 15.48 -5.16 -7.35
N ARG A 152 14.18 -5.28 -7.61
CA ARG A 152 13.21 -6.09 -6.84
C ARG A 152 13.13 -5.70 -5.36
N VAL A 153 13.31 -4.43 -5.06
CA VAL A 153 13.18 -3.85 -3.72
C VAL A 153 12.09 -2.79 -3.72
N THR A 154 11.50 -2.55 -2.56
CA THR A 154 10.58 -1.42 -2.41
C THR A 154 11.34 -0.11 -2.42
N ILE A 155 10.69 0.94 -2.93
CA ILE A 155 11.24 2.30 -3.01
C ILE A 155 10.40 3.28 -2.18
N PRO A 156 11.00 4.38 -1.68
CA PRO A 156 10.25 5.41 -0.97
C PRO A 156 9.29 6.12 -1.92
N VAL A 157 8.04 6.26 -1.47
CA VAL A 157 7.00 7.00 -2.19
C VAL A 157 6.22 7.91 -1.25
N SER A 158 5.75 9.03 -1.78
CA SER A 158 4.78 9.92 -1.17
C SER A 158 3.41 9.78 -1.86
N PHE A 159 2.38 10.33 -1.24
CA PHE A 159 1.02 10.36 -1.80
C PHE A 159 0.54 11.81 -1.93
N ALA A 160 0.07 12.18 -3.12
CA ALA A 160 -0.40 13.53 -3.43
C ALA A 160 -1.58 13.99 -2.56
N ASP A 161 -2.38 13.03 -2.07
CA ASP A 161 -3.57 13.26 -1.25
C ASP A 161 -3.33 13.13 0.28
N VAL A 162 -2.08 12.93 0.72
CA VAL A 162 -1.71 12.95 2.13
C VAL A 162 -1.20 14.33 2.52
N SER A 163 -1.94 15.04 3.37
CA SER A 163 -1.53 16.35 3.90
C SER A 163 -0.46 16.22 4.99
N GLY A 164 0.54 17.09 4.95
CA GLY A 164 1.65 17.08 5.92
C GLY A 164 2.67 15.96 5.68
N GLN A 165 3.74 15.95 6.47
CA GLN A 165 4.74 14.87 6.51
C GLN A 165 5.33 14.50 5.14
N ALA A 166 5.53 15.48 4.26
CA ALA A 166 5.98 15.30 2.88
C ALA A 166 5.12 14.29 2.07
N GLY A 167 3.84 14.12 2.42
CA GLY A 167 2.95 13.17 1.75
C GLY A 167 3.15 11.70 2.15
N VAL A 168 3.87 11.42 3.24
CA VAL A 168 4.19 10.05 3.68
C VAL A 168 3.34 9.65 4.89
N PRO A 169 2.47 8.62 4.78
CA PRO A 169 1.67 8.13 5.90
C PRO A 169 2.53 7.65 7.07
N ARG A 170 2.14 8.01 8.29
CA ARG A 170 2.76 7.55 9.54
C ARG A 170 1.85 6.59 10.28
N MET A 171 2.44 5.62 10.95
CA MET A 171 1.76 4.69 11.84
C MET A 171 0.97 5.46 12.92
N GLY A 172 -0.25 5.00 13.21
CA GLY A 172 -1.13 5.57 14.22
C GLY A 172 -2.04 6.70 13.73
N PHE A 173 -1.85 7.19 12.50
CA PHE A 173 -2.69 8.25 11.94
C PHE A 173 -3.69 7.72 10.92
N ARG A 174 -4.79 8.44 10.75
CA ARG A 174 -5.82 8.15 9.74
C ARG A 174 -5.67 9.07 8.54
N TYR A 175 -5.90 8.51 7.36
CA TYR A 175 -5.76 9.22 6.09
C TYR A 175 -6.99 9.03 5.22
N SER A 176 -7.48 10.13 4.63
CA SER A 176 -8.60 10.13 3.69
C SER A 176 -8.08 10.16 2.27
N SER A 177 -8.59 9.26 1.42
CA SER A 177 -8.20 9.22 0.01
C SER A 177 -8.85 10.36 -0.79
N GLY A 178 -8.06 10.92 -1.69
CA GLY A 178 -8.48 11.83 -2.76
C GLY A 178 -8.59 11.15 -4.14
N ASN A 179 -8.56 9.80 -4.20
CA ASN A 179 -8.77 9.08 -5.45
C ASN A 179 -10.18 9.36 -6.03
N LYS A 180 -10.28 9.45 -7.37
CA LYS A 180 -11.57 9.67 -8.04
C LYS A 180 -12.56 8.55 -7.65
N ARG A 181 -13.83 8.92 -7.51
CA ARG A 181 -14.93 7.96 -7.48
C ARG A 181 -15.20 7.55 -8.93
N ASN A 182 -15.05 6.28 -9.23
CA ASN A 182 -15.57 5.67 -10.46
C ASN A 182 -16.91 5.03 -10.16
#